data_6e0f01464b26cd9d27351793891d6c11
#
_entry.id   6e0f01464b26cd9d27351793891d6c11
#
_cell.length_a   1.000
_cell.length_b   1.000
_cell.length_c   1.000
_cell.angle_alpha   90.00
_cell.angle_beta   90.00
_cell.angle_gamma   90.00
#
_symmetry.space_group_name_H-M   'P 1'
#
loop_
_entity.id
_entity.type
_entity.pdbx_description
1 polymer ?
#
loop_
_entity_poly.entity_id
_entity_poly.type
_entity_poly.pdbx_seq_one_letter_code
_entity_poly.pdbx_strand_id
1 'polypeptide(L)'
;MSDSMEKRGILDLLDLTLLDLDASEDDLAEVCDLASKHRTAAVCVFPEHAGFVRGRIDPVVSLALVAGGFPRGSESPDEIFDAVSEAASKGADEIDCVLEPREDPSFPGQSELAKLIAMREASQGLILKVILEAPLLDERRLRAVTRMALASGADFVKSCTGKRGACSDEAAAIMAEEVGRHCLSFGGSPGVKLSGGISNRED
;
A
#
# COMPACT_ATOMS: atom_id res chain seq x y z
N MET A 1 10.71 -15.30 -29.75
CA MET A 1 10.47 -14.06 -28.97
C MET A 1 10.15 -14.47 -27.55
N SER A 2 11.14 -14.89 -26.82
CA SER A 2 11.05 -15.20 -25.39
C SER A 2 12.45 -14.99 -24.87
N ASP A 3 12.67 -14.01 -24.05
CA ASP A 3 13.77 -13.96 -23.11
C ASP A 3 14.12 -12.52 -22.72
N SER A 4 13.15 -11.83 -22.12
CA SER A 4 13.44 -10.58 -21.42
C SER A 4 12.49 -10.30 -20.27
N MET A 5 11.97 -11.31 -19.61
CA MET A 5 11.64 -11.17 -18.20
C MET A 5 12.94 -11.40 -17.44
N GLU A 6 13.83 -10.42 -17.45
CA GLU A 6 14.88 -10.35 -16.43
C GLU A 6 14.21 -10.58 -15.08
N LYS A 7 14.66 -11.59 -14.35
CA LYS A 7 14.19 -11.87 -13.00
C LYS A 7 14.43 -10.60 -12.19
N ARG A 8 13.39 -9.80 -11.99
CA ARG A 8 13.46 -8.69 -11.04
C ARG A 8 13.99 -9.26 -9.73
N GLY A 9 15.04 -8.67 -9.22
CA GLY A 9 15.56 -9.05 -7.91
C GLY A 9 14.50 -8.77 -6.85
N ILE A 10 14.51 -9.46 -5.72
CA ILE A 10 13.58 -9.21 -4.63
C ILE A 10 13.66 -7.75 -4.16
N LEU A 11 14.84 -7.13 -4.27
CA LEU A 11 15.06 -5.72 -3.90
C LEU A 11 14.25 -4.75 -4.76
N ASP A 12 14.06 -5.06 -6.05
CA ASP A 12 13.27 -4.22 -6.97
C ASP A 12 11.77 -4.24 -6.64
N LEU A 13 11.35 -5.10 -5.72
CA LEU A 13 9.97 -5.23 -5.25
C LEU A 13 9.76 -4.67 -3.85
N LEU A 14 10.83 -4.24 -3.16
CA LEU A 14 10.74 -3.75 -1.78
C LEU A 14 10.37 -2.28 -1.71
N ASP A 15 9.48 -1.94 -0.76
CA ASP A 15 9.33 -0.58 -0.26
C ASP A 15 10.10 -0.48 1.06
N LEU A 16 11.23 0.24 1.06
CA LEU A 16 11.90 0.55 2.32
C LEU A 16 11.03 1.52 3.11
N THR A 17 10.67 1.13 4.33
CA THR A 17 9.60 1.78 5.08
C THR A 17 10.12 2.34 6.40
N LEU A 18 9.93 3.65 6.60
CA LEU A 18 10.20 4.34 7.87
C LEU A 18 8.96 5.14 8.28
N LEU A 19 8.11 4.53 9.11
CA LEU A 19 6.86 5.10 9.61
C LEU A 19 7.00 5.47 11.09
N ASP A 20 7.83 6.48 11.31
CA ASP A 20 8.04 7.16 12.58
C ASP A 20 7.95 8.68 12.32
N LEU A 21 7.04 9.36 13.00
CA LEU A 21 6.87 10.81 12.87
C LEU A 21 8.03 11.59 13.49
N ASP A 22 8.71 10.98 14.46
CA ASP A 22 9.85 11.56 15.17
C ASP A 22 11.20 11.12 14.54
N ALA A 23 11.19 10.48 13.37
CA ALA A 23 12.39 10.06 12.66
C ALA A 23 13.34 11.24 12.44
N SER A 24 14.61 11.06 12.78
CA SER A 24 15.63 12.07 12.55
C SER A 24 15.98 12.20 11.07
N GLU A 25 16.58 13.33 10.69
CA GLU A 25 17.09 13.49 9.32
C GLU A 25 18.17 12.45 8.97
N ASP A 26 18.93 11.96 9.95
CA ASP A 26 19.93 10.93 9.75
C ASP A 26 19.25 9.57 9.45
N ASP A 27 18.17 9.21 10.16
CA ASP A 27 17.39 7.99 9.89
C ASP A 27 16.76 8.03 8.49
N LEU A 28 16.16 9.18 8.14
CA LEU A 28 15.59 9.40 6.81
C LEU A 28 16.66 9.33 5.71
N ALA A 29 17.83 9.90 5.97
CA ALA A 29 18.95 9.88 5.05
C ALA A 29 19.44 8.44 4.80
N GLU A 30 19.58 7.63 5.85
CA GLU A 30 20.00 6.23 5.75
C GLU A 30 19.04 5.42 4.87
N VAL A 31 17.73 5.55 5.09
CA VAL A 31 16.71 4.86 4.29
C VAL A 31 16.76 5.29 2.82
N CYS A 32 16.91 6.60 2.55
CA CYS A 32 17.01 7.12 1.18
C CYS A 32 18.26 6.61 0.46
N ASP A 33 19.40 6.58 1.16
CA ASP A 33 20.68 6.14 0.60
C ASP A 33 20.66 4.64 0.30
N LEU A 34 20.07 3.83 1.19
CA LEU A 34 19.88 2.39 0.98
C LEU A 34 18.93 2.13 -0.21
N ALA A 35 17.82 2.84 -0.27
CA ALA A 35 16.86 2.71 -1.36
C ALA A 35 17.49 3.04 -2.73
N SER A 36 18.20 4.15 -2.80
CA SER A 36 18.87 4.60 -4.01
C SER A 36 19.99 3.64 -4.44
N LYS A 37 20.81 3.19 -3.47
CA LYS A 37 21.90 2.24 -3.71
C LYS A 37 21.43 0.91 -4.26
N HIS A 38 20.32 0.40 -3.74
CA HIS A 38 19.77 -0.90 -4.09
C HIS A 38 18.66 -0.83 -5.13
N ARG A 39 18.24 0.38 -5.53
CA ARG A 39 17.16 0.64 -6.50
C ARG A 39 15.88 -0.09 -6.12
N THR A 40 15.48 0.04 -4.86
CA THR A 40 14.22 -0.55 -4.37
C THR A 40 13.02 0.07 -5.07
N ALA A 41 11.84 -0.57 -4.98
CA ALA A 41 10.63 -0.06 -5.62
C ALA A 41 10.26 1.34 -5.10
N ALA A 42 10.21 1.49 -3.78
CA ALA A 42 9.83 2.75 -3.15
C ALA A 42 10.52 3.00 -1.81
N VAL A 43 10.47 4.24 -1.36
CA VAL A 43 10.60 4.63 0.06
C VAL A 43 9.21 5.04 0.55
N CYS A 44 8.76 4.40 1.65
CA CYS A 44 7.44 4.64 2.23
C CYS A 44 7.58 5.37 3.57
N VAL A 45 7.01 6.58 3.65
CA VAL A 45 7.10 7.46 4.82
C VAL A 45 5.78 8.17 5.12
N PHE A 46 5.73 8.90 6.23
CA PHE A 46 4.67 9.86 6.49
C PHE A 46 4.78 11.10 5.57
N PRO A 47 3.64 11.76 5.25
CA PRO A 47 3.63 12.96 4.42
C PRO A 47 4.50 14.10 4.93
N GLU A 48 4.77 14.17 6.25
CA GLU A 48 5.63 15.15 6.90
C GLU A 48 7.09 15.07 6.41
N HIS A 49 7.54 13.88 6.04
CA HIS A 49 8.90 13.61 5.57
C HIS A 49 9.06 13.69 4.06
N ALA A 50 7.96 13.90 3.31
CA ALA A 50 7.94 13.83 1.85
C ALA A 50 8.99 14.74 1.19
N GLY A 51 9.09 16.00 1.64
CA GLY A 51 10.03 16.98 1.07
C GLY A 51 11.49 16.57 1.22
N PHE A 52 11.87 16.05 2.40
CA PHE A 52 13.23 15.55 2.66
C PHE A 52 13.54 14.33 1.77
N VAL A 53 12.65 13.35 1.76
CA VAL A 53 12.84 12.11 1.00
C VAL A 53 12.89 12.36 -0.48
N ARG A 54 11.97 13.16 -1.03
CA ARG A 54 11.95 13.52 -2.45
C ARG A 54 13.24 14.23 -2.91
N GLY A 55 13.82 15.05 -2.06
CA GLY A 55 15.08 15.74 -2.35
C GLY A 55 16.34 14.85 -2.32
N ARG A 56 16.23 13.60 -1.83
CA ARG A 56 17.37 12.72 -1.59
C ARG A 56 17.34 11.39 -2.35
N ILE A 57 16.15 10.80 -2.58
CA ILE A 57 16.06 9.52 -3.31
C ILE A 57 16.40 9.67 -4.79
N ASP A 58 16.99 8.62 -5.37
CA ASP A 58 17.18 8.54 -6.83
C ASP A 58 15.81 8.61 -7.53
N PRO A 59 15.68 9.36 -8.64
CA PRO A 59 14.41 9.49 -9.38
C PRO A 59 13.79 8.14 -9.85
N VAL A 60 14.57 7.06 -9.85
CA VAL A 60 14.05 5.71 -10.20
C VAL A 60 13.30 5.07 -9.04
N VAL A 61 13.48 5.55 -7.80
CA VAL A 61 12.80 5.06 -6.60
C VAL A 61 11.54 5.88 -6.36
N SER A 62 10.40 5.22 -6.23
CA SER A 62 9.12 5.89 -5.96
C SER A 62 9.06 6.44 -4.53
N LEU A 63 8.39 7.58 -4.37
CA LEU A 63 7.96 8.08 -3.06
C LEU A 63 6.55 7.57 -2.76
N ALA A 64 6.43 6.67 -1.80
CA ALA A 64 5.15 6.20 -1.28
C ALA A 64 4.80 6.96 0.01
N LEU A 65 3.61 7.51 0.09
CA LEU A 65 3.12 8.21 1.28
C LEU A 65 1.91 7.51 1.88
N VAL A 66 1.92 7.31 3.20
CA VAL A 66 0.73 6.82 3.91
C VAL A 66 -0.29 7.94 4.04
N ALA A 67 -1.58 7.59 3.96
CA ALA A 67 -2.67 8.56 4.04
C ALA A 67 -3.93 7.97 4.69
N GLY A 68 -4.99 8.78 4.80
CA GLY A 68 -6.30 8.33 5.24
C GLY A 68 -6.38 7.94 6.72
N GLY A 69 -5.58 8.58 7.59
CA GLY A 69 -5.60 8.35 9.03
C GLY A 69 -4.71 7.20 9.51
N PHE A 70 -3.72 6.79 8.68
CA PHE A 70 -2.74 5.75 9.05
C PHE A 70 -2.19 5.93 10.48
N PRO A 71 -2.04 4.86 11.30
CA PRO A 71 -2.21 3.44 10.98
C PRO A 71 -3.64 2.90 11.10
N ARG A 72 -4.60 3.72 11.42
CA ARG A 72 -6.03 3.41 11.35
C ARG A 72 -6.63 4.10 10.13
N GLY A 73 -7.70 3.53 9.56
CA GLY A 73 -8.45 4.20 8.49
C GLY A 73 -9.40 5.24 9.05
N SER A 74 -9.64 6.34 8.32
CA SER A 74 -10.74 7.24 8.66
C SER A 74 -12.10 6.59 8.35
N GLU A 75 -13.11 6.97 9.12
CA GLU A 75 -14.50 6.58 8.89
C GLU A 75 -15.20 7.48 7.86
N SER A 76 -14.66 8.65 7.58
CA SER A 76 -15.22 9.62 6.64
C SER A 76 -14.58 9.53 5.26
N PRO A 77 -15.36 9.30 4.18
CA PRO A 77 -14.84 9.40 2.82
C PRO A 77 -14.25 10.78 2.48
N ASP A 78 -14.83 11.86 2.99
CA ASP A 78 -14.34 13.23 2.75
C ASP A 78 -12.97 13.44 3.40
N GLU A 79 -12.77 13.00 4.65
CA GLU A 79 -11.46 13.06 5.32
C GLU A 79 -10.41 12.21 4.59
N ILE A 80 -10.80 11.05 4.04
CA ILE A 80 -9.91 10.22 3.23
C ILE A 80 -9.51 10.97 1.96
N PHE A 81 -10.47 11.57 1.26
CA PHE A 81 -10.22 12.34 0.04
C PHE A 81 -9.24 13.49 0.30
N ASP A 82 -9.47 14.25 1.37
CA ASP A 82 -8.62 15.38 1.73
C ASP A 82 -7.20 14.94 2.08
N ALA A 83 -7.05 13.90 2.91
CA ALA A 83 -5.76 13.38 3.33
C ALA A 83 -4.96 12.78 2.15
N VAL A 84 -5.62 12.07 1.24
CA VAL A 84 -4.99 11.51 0.03
C VAL A 84 -4.59 12.63 -0.92
N SER A 85 -5.45 13.64 -1.11
CA SER A 85 -5.16 14.81 -1.95
C SER A 85 -3.97 15.62 -1.39
N GLU A 86 -3.89 15.78 -0.08
CA GLU A 86 -2.76 16.42 0.58
C GLU A 86 -1.46 15.63 0.33
N ALA A 87 -1.46 14.31 0.55
CA ALA A 87 -0.30 13.47 0.28
C ALA A 87 0.14 13.53 -1.19
N ALA A 88 -0.82 13.49 -2.13
CA ALA A 88 -0.56 13.64 -3.56
C ALA A 88 0.11 14.99 -3.86
N SER A 89 -0.35 16.09 -3.24
CA SER A 89 0.21 17.43 -3.42
C SER A 89 1.67 17.57 -2.94
N LYS A 90 2.10 16.68 -2.03
CA LYS A 90 3.48 16.60 -1.53
C LYS A 90 4.43 15.84 -2.46
N GLY A 91 3.96 15.43 -3.63
CA GLY A 91 4.77 14.80 -4.67
C GLY A 91 4.89 13.29 -4.53
N ALA A 92 3.89 12.61 -3.95
CA ALA A 92 3.82 11.16 -3.95
C ALA A 92 3.75 10.59 -5.38
N ASP A 93 4.43 9.47 -5.59
CA ASP A 93 4.21 8.60 -6.76
C ASP A 93 3.19 7.51 -6.42
N GLU A 94 3.12 7.13 -5.15
CA GLU A 94 2.28 6.05 -4.63
C GLU A 94 1.61 6.47 -3.31
N ILE A 95 0.37 6.07 -3.13
CA ILE A 95 -0.42 6.29 -1.90
C ILE A 95 -0.74 4.96 -1.25
N ASP A 96 -0.36 4.80 0.01
CA ASP A 96 -0.71 3.66 0.85
C ASP A 96 -1.84 4.08 1.82
N CYS A 97 -3.08 3.69 1.54
CA CYS A 97 -4.24 4.13 2.31
C CYS A 97 -4.95 2.97 3.01
N VAL A 98 -5.27 3.14 4.30
CA VAL A 98 -5.90 2.09 5.11
C VAL A 98 -7.40 2.09 4.92
N LEU A 99 -7.95 0.93 4.57
CA LEU A 99 -9.39 0.66 4.70
C LEU A 99 -9.64 -0.03 6.04
N GLU A 100 -10.13 0.73 7.03
CA GLU A 100 -10.33 0.21 8.38
C GLU A 100 -11.34 -0.95 8.40
N PRO A 101 -10.95 -2.14 8.90
CA PRO A 101 -11.88 -3.24 9.12
C PRO A 101 -12.89 -2.92 10.22
N ARG A 102 -14.14 -3.38 10.03
CA ARG A 102 -15.19 -3.28 11.05
C ARG A 102 -15.67 -4.67 11.47
N GLU A 103 -16.03 -4.82 12.72
CA GLU A 103 -16.62 -6.08 13.23
C GLU A 103 -18.08 -6.29 12.82
N ASP A 104 -18.64 -5.41 12.01
CA ASP A 104 -19.99 -5.48 11.50
C ASP A 104 -20.19 -6.66 10.53
N PRO A 105 -21.24 -7.46 10.66
CA PRO A 105 -21.55 -8.55 9.72
C PRO A 105 -21.74 -8.10 8.26
N SER A 106 -22.06 -6.82 8.03
CA SER A 106 -22.19 -6.23 6.68
C SER A 106 -20.86 -5.82 6.06
N PHE A 107 -19.73 -6.00 6.77
CA PHE A 107 -18.40 -5.68 6.24
C PHE A 107 -17.94 -6.72 5.20
N PRO A 108 -17.37 -6.29 4.03
CA PRO A 108 -17.40 -4.92 3.53
C PRO A 108 -18.76 -4.57 2.91
N GLY A 109 -19.16 -3.31 3.02
CA GLY A 109 -20.43 -2.83 2.53
C GLY A 109 -20.34 -1.48 1.81
N GLN A 110 -21.46 -0.76 1.78
CA GLN A 110 -21.58 0.56 1.11
C GLN A 110 -20.60 1.61 1.69
N SER A 111 -20.35 1.57 2.99
CA SER A 111 -19.41 2.47 3.65
C SER A 111 -17.99 2.28 3.12
N GLU A 112 -17.54 1.03 3.02
CA GLU A 112 -16.22 0.71 2.49
C GLU A 112 -16.09 1.05 1.01
N LEU A 113 -17.14 0.82 0.24
CA LEU A 113 -17.16 1.21 -1.17
C LEU A 113 -17.00 2.73 -1.33
N ALA A 114 -17.73 3.54 -0.54
CA ALA A 114 -17.60 5.00 -0.58
C ALA A 114 -16.18 5.47 -0.24
N LYS A 115 -15.54 4.85 0.79
CA LYS A 115 -14.15 5.14 1.16
C LYS A 115 -13.17 4.78 0.02
N LEU A 116 -13.34 3.62 -0.61
CA LEU A 116 -12.48 3.19 -1.72
C LEU A 116 -12.63 4.10 -2.94
N ILE A 117 -13.83 4.57 -3.24
CA ILE A 117 -14.06 5.55 -4.30
C ILE A 117 -13.31 6.86 -3.98
N ALA A 118 -13.42 7.36 -2.75
CA ALA A 118 -12.71 8.56 -2.32
C ALA A 118 -11.18 8.41 -2.42
N MET A 119 -10.62 7.25 -2.02
CA MET A 119 -9.20 6.94 -2.19
C MET A 119 -8.78 7.02 -3.66
N ARG A 120 -9.54 6.38 -4.56
CA ARG A 120 -9.19 6.35 -5.99
C ARG A 120 -9.35 7.71 -6.65
N GLU A 121 -10.42 8.44 -6.35
CA GLU A 121 -10.66 9.76 -6.92
C GLU A 121 -9.56 10.76 -6.52
N ALA A 122 -9.13 10.75 -5.25
CA ALA A 122 -8.08 11.63 -4.75
C ALA A 122 -6.67 11.25 -5.22
N SER A 123 -6.43 9.97 -5.57
CA SER A 123 -5.13 9.46 -6.05
C SER A 123 -5.05 9.27 -7.57
N GLN A 124 -5.87 9.98 -8.35
CA GLN A 124 -5.86 9.84 -9.81
C GLN A 124 -4.46 10.09 -10.39
N GLY A 125 -4.00 9.16 -11.23
CA GLY A 125 -2.68 9.22 -11.86
C GLY A 125 -1.54 8.71 -10.99
N LEU A 126 -1.80 8.35 -9.73
CA LEU A 126 -0.85 7.74 -8.81
C LEU A 126 -1.15 6.26 -8.61
N ILE A 127 -0.15 5.52 -8.15
CA ILE A 127 -0.34 4.14 -7.69
C ILE A 127 -1.08 4.16 -6.35
N LEU A 128 -2.23 3.49 -6.30
CA LEU A 128 -3.02 3.33 -5.08
C LEU A 128 -2.82 1.93 -4.50
N LYS A 129 -2.28 1.85 -3.28
CA LYS A 129 -2.20 0.62 -2.50
C LYS A 129 -3.21 0.69 -1.36
N VAL A 130 -4.22 -0.19 -1.39
CA VAL A 130 -5.22 -0.26 -0.33
C VAL A 130 -4.78 -1.27 0.73
N ILE A 131 -4.57 -0.80 1.96
CA ILE A 131 -4.18 -1.65 3.10
C ILE A 131 -5.45 -2.24 3.72
N LEU A 132 -5.53 -3.58 3.77
CA LEU A 132 -6.73 -4.32 4.17
C LEU A 132 -6.75 -4.77 5.63
N GLU A 133 -5.61 -4.67 6.36
CA GLU A 133 -5.45 -5.23 7.72
C GLU A 133 -5.84 -6.72 7.80
N ALA A 134 -5.30 -7.52 6.91
CA ALA A 134 -5.56 -8.95 6.80
C ALA A 134 -5.49 -9.71 8.14
N PRO A 135 -4.57 -9.39 9.08
CA PRO A 135 -4.54 -10.06 10.39
C PRO A 135 -5.81 -9.93 11.23
N LEU A 136 -6.69 -8.97 10.91
CA LEU A 136 -7.94 -8.71 11.63
C LEU A 136 -9.16 -9.32 10.94
N LEU A 137 -8.97 -10.03 9.83
CA LEU A 137 -10.05 -10.51 8.98
C LEU A 137 -10.07 -12.04 8.91
N ASP A 138 -11.26 -12.63 8.97
CA ASP A 138 -11.45 -14.01 8.54
C ASP A 138 -11.34 -14.12 7.01
N GLU A 139 -11.19 -15.37 6.50
CA GLU A 139 -11.06 -15.65 5.07
C GLU A 139 -12.18 -15.02 4.23
N ARG A 140 -13.45 -15.17 4.68
CA ARG A 140 -14.61 -14.67 3.94
C ARG A 140 -14.56 -13.15 3.77
N ARG A 141 -14.24 -12.44 4.86
CA ARG A 141 -14.13 -10.98 4.87
C ARG A 141 -12.93 -10.50 4.06
N LEU A 142 -11.79 -11.18 4.20
CA LEU A 142 -10.57 -10.86 3.44
C LEU A 142 -10.81 -11.01 1.93
N ARG A 143 -11.42 -12.12 1.49
CA ARG A 143 -11.79 -12.30 0.07
C ARG A 143 -12.74 -11.20 -0.42
N ALA A 144 -13.75 -10.88 0.37
CA ALA A 144 -14.76 -9.90 -0.01
C ALA A 144 -14.16 -8.48 -0.15
N VAL A 145 -13.35 -8.04 0.83
CA VAL A 145 -12.74 -6.71 0.80
C VAL A 145 -11.66 -6.60 -0.27
N THR A 146 -10.89 -7.67 -0.52
CA THR A 146 -9.92 -7.73 -1.60
C THR A 146 -10.59 -7.49 -2.96
N ARG A 147 -11.69 -8.20 -3.25
CA ARG A 147 -12.47 -8.01 -4.48
C ARG A 147 -13.02 -6.59 -4.60
N MET A 148 -13.53 -6.04 -3.51
CA MET A 148 -14.09 -4.69 -3.50
C MET A 148 -13.00 -3.64 -3.78
N ALA A 149 -11.83 -3.75 -3.15
CA ALA A 149 -10.70 -2.86 -3.39
C ALA A 149 -10.23 -2.91 -4.86
N LEU A 150 -10.07 -4.11 -5.41
CA LEU A 150 -9.70 -4.30 -6.82
C LEU A 150 -10.75 -3.73 -7.78
N ALA A 151 -12.03 -3.98 -7.52
CA ALA A 151 -13.13 -3.45 -8.34
C ALA A 151 -13.24 -1.92 -8.27
N SER A 152 -12.75 -1.31 -7.20
CA SER A 152 -12.69 0.15 -7.02
C SER A 152 -11.42 0.79 -7.63
N GLY A 153 -10.57 0.00 -8.30
CA GLY A 153 -9.41 0.49 -9.02
C GLY A 153 -8.13 0.60 -8.20
N ALA A 154 -7.99 -0.17 -7.13
CA ALA A 154 -6.71 -0.31 -6.45
C ALA A 154 -5.66 -0.95 -7.38
N ASP A 155 -4.47 -0.34 -7.47
CA ASP A 155 -3.34 -0.89 -8.20
C ASP A 155 -2.67 -2.03 -7.41
N PHE A 156 -2.71 -1.93 -6.10
CA PHE A 156 -2.28 -2.99 -5.18
C PHE A 156 -3.26 -3.16 -4.02
N VAL A 157 -3.44 -4.41 -3.61
CA VAL A 157 -3.96 -4.72 -2.28
C VAL A 157 -2.78 -5.01 -1.36
N LYS A 158 -2.66 -4.24 -0.26
CA LYS A 158 -1.57 -4.37 0.72
C LYS A 158 -2.09 -5.08 1.97
N SER A 159 -1.30 -6.04 2.47
CA SER A 159 -1.78 -6.96 3.51
C SER A 159 -2.11 -6.28 4.84
N CYS A 160 -1.21 -5.44 5.35
CA CYS A 160 -1.44 -4.78 6.64
C CYS A 160 -0.56 -3.54 6.83
N THR A 161 -0.81 -2.79 7.90
CA THR A 161 0.04 -1.66 8.32
C THR A 161 1.34 -2.11 9.00
N GLY A 162 1.41 -3.36 9.46
CA GLY A 162 2.48 -3.86 10.32
C GLY A 162 2.40 -3.36 11.77
N LYS A 163 1.39 -2.58 12.12
CA LYS A 163 1.19 -2.03 13.48
C LYS A 163 0.21 -2.86 14.32
N ARG A 164 -0.56 -3.74 13.69
CA ARG A 164 -1.63 -4.55 14.33
C ARG A 164 -1.50 -6.05 14.07
N GLY A 165 -0.37 -6.49 13.57
CA GLY A 165 -0.06 -7.88 13.26
C GLY A 165 0.73 -8.02 11.96
N ALA A 166 1.28 -9.21 11.74
CA ALA A 166 1.96 -9.60 10.51
C ALA A 166 1.01 -10.35 9.59
N CYS A 167 1.25 -10.29 8.28
CA CYS A 167 0.51 -11.10 7.32
C CYS A 167 0.90 -12.58 7.45
N SER A 168 -0.08 -13.47 7.46
CA SER A 168 0.16 -14.92 7.36
C SER A 168 0.27 -15.36 5.91
N ASP A 169 0.95 -16.49 5.67
CA ASP A 169 1.04 -17.11 4.34
C ASP A 169 -0.34 -17.42 3.76
N GLU A 170 -1.27 -17.84 4.63
CA GLU A 170 -2.65 -18.12 4.24
C GLU A 170 -3.36 -16.84 3.74
N ALA A 171 -3.23 -15.74 4.46
CA ALA A 171 -3.80 -14.45 4.05
C ALA A 171 -3.16 -13.96 2.74
N ALA A 172 -1.84 -14.10 2.59
CA ALA A 172 -1.13 -13.78 1.36
C ALA A 172 -1.64 -14.59 0.16
N ALA A 173 -1.83 -15.91 0.34
CA ALA A 173 -2.37 -16.80 -0.69
C ALA A 173 -3.80 -16.41 -1.08
N ILE A 174 -4.67 -16.10 -0.12
CA ILE A 174 -6.05 -15.64 -0.36
C ILE A 174 -6.06 -14.37 -1.21
N MET A 175 -5.24 -13.38 -0.86
CA MET A 175 -5.16 -12.13 -1.62
C MET A 175 -4.65 -12.36 -3.04
N ALA A 176 -3.61 -13.19 -3.20
CA ALA A 176 -3.06 -13.54 -4.51
C ALA A 176 -4.08 -14.27 -5.41
N GLU A 177 -4.88 -15.18 -4.86
CA GLU A 177 -5.96 -15.85 -5.58
C GLU A 177 -7.01 -14.85 -6.09
N GLU A 178 -7.43 -13.89 -5.26
CA GLU A 178 -8.45 -12.91 -5.66
C GLU A 178 -7.90 -11.92 -6.71
N VAL A 179 -6.63 -11.53 -6.62
CA VAL A 179 -5.95 -10.75 -7.66
C VAL A 179 -5.90 -11.53 -8.98
N GLY A 180 -5.50 -12.81 -8.94
CA GLY A 180 -5.48 -13.66 -10.12
C GLY A 180 -6.86 -13.81 -10.77
N ARG A 181 -7.92 -14.00 -9.99
CA ARG A 181 -9.31 -14.04 -10.48
C ARG A 181 -9.74 -12.72 -11.11
N HIS A 182 -9.37 -11.59 -10.50
CA HIS A 182 -9.67 -10.27 -11.04
C HIS A 182 -9.02 -10.06 -12.39
N CYS A 183 -7.72 -10.36 -12.53
CA CYS A 183 -7.00 -10.26 -13.81
C CYS A 183 -7.63 -11.11 -14.92
N LEU A 184 -8.04 -12.34 -14.61
CA LEU A 184 -8.69 -13.23 -15.57
C LEU A 184 -10.07 -12.74 -16.00
N SER A 185 -10.81 -12.09 -15.10
CA SER A 185 -12.21 -11.68 -15.37
C SER A 185 -12.33 -10.29 -15.98
N PHE A 186 -11.45 -9.36 -15.58
CA PHE A 186 -11.59 -7.95 -15.94
C PHE A 186 -10.35 -7.39 -16.64
N GLY A 187 -9.26 -8.15 -16.71
CA GLY A 187 -7.97 -7.67 -17.21
C GLY A 187 -7.23 -6.81 -16.21
N GLY A 188 -6.24 -6.04 -16.67
CA GLY A 188 -5.37 -5.24 -15.81
C GLY A 188 -4.24 -6.07 -15.20
N SER A 189 -3.46 -5.43 -14.35
CA SER A 189 -2.31 -6.05 -13.68
C SER A 189 -2.16 -5.55 -12.23
N PRO A 190 -3.24 -5.54 -11.42
CA PRO A 190 -3.09 -5.21 -10.01
C PRO A 190 -2.19 -6.23 -9.31
N GLY A 191 -1.56 -5.80 -8.22
CA GLY A 191 -0.62 -6.61 -7.47
C GLY A 191 -1.04 -6.86 -6.04
N VAL A 192 -0.29 -7.76 -5.38
CA VAL A 192 -0.32 -7.94 -3.92
C VAL A 192 0.96 -7.34 -3.35
N LYS A 193 0.82 -6.54 -2.30
CA LYS A 193 1.93 -6.05 -1.51
C LYS A 193 1.88 -6.67 -0.10
N LEU A 194 2.85 -7.48 0.21
CA LEU A 194 2.98 -8.04 1.56
C LEU A 194 3.71 -7.06 2.47
N SER A 195 3.31 -7.01 3.72
CA SER A 195 3.88 -6.13 4.73
C SER A 195 3.61 -6.65 6.14
N GLY A 196 4.40 -6.14 7.11
CA GLY A 196 4.31 -6.52 8.51
C GLY A 196 5.17 -7.75 8.85
N GLY A 197 6.20 -7.53 9.65
CA GLY A 197 7.12 -8.57 10.10
C GLY A 197 8.21 -8.98 9.11
N ILE A 198 8.27 -8.37 7.93
CA ILE A 198 9.29 -8.68 6.92
C ILE A 198 10.54 -7.85 7.22
N SER A 199 11.58 -8.48 7.72
CA SER A 199 12.83 -7.81 8.11
C SER A 199 14.09 -8.43 7.50
N ASN A 200 13.98 -9.63 6.95
CA ASN A 200 15.09 -10.35 6.32
C ASN A 200 14.58 -11.26 5.18
N ARG A 201 15.51 -11.94 4.50
CA ARG A 201 15.20 -12.77 3.32
C ARG A 201 14.41 -14.04 3.66
N GLU A 202 14.44 -14.48 4.90
CA GLU A 202 13.79 -15.73 5.35
C GLU A 202 12.33 -15.48 5.73
N ASP A 203 11.95 -14.21 5.99
CA ASP A 203 10.58 -13.77 6.21
C ASP A 203 9.81 -13.72 4.87
#